data_360757104421c638d05290dc695c7018
#
_entry.id   360757104421c638d05290dc695c7018
#
_cell.length_a   1.000
_cell.length_b   1.000
_cell.length_c   1.000
_cell.angle_alpha   90.00
_cell.angle_beta   90.00
_cell.angle_gamma   90.00
#
_symmetry.space_group_name_H-M   'P 1'
#
loop_
_entity.id
_entity.type
_entity.pdbx_description
1 polymer ?
#
loop_
_entity_poly.entity_id
_entity_poly.type
_entity_poly.pdbx_seq_one_letter_code
_entity_poly.pdbx_strand_id
1 'polypeptide(L)'
;MATKTLVRSIDAELLHRAADIIKMLGHPERLKIVEVLENREAAVSEIQEALDLPQPIVSQHLAKMRGAGIVAARRDGTHVYYRIVEPKVEHILGCIRTCDM
;
A
#
# COMPACT_ATOMS: atom_id res chain seq x y z
N MET A 1 -0.07 -28.80 -24.85
CA MET A 1 -0.05 -29.08 -23.42
C MET A 1 -1.42 -28.82 -22.85
N ALA A 2 -2.05 -29.86 -22.45
CA ALA A 2 -3.42 -29.80 -21.95
C ALA A 2 -3.55 -28.91 -20.71
N THR A 3 -2.54 -28.93 -19.85
CA THR A 3 -2.56 -28.16 -18.62
C THR A 3 -2.64 -26.66 -18.86
N LYS A 4 -2.07 -26.17 -19.97
CA LYS A 4 -2.11 -24.73 -20.27
C LYS A 4 -3.51 -24.23 -20.56
N THR A 5 -4.36 -25.07 -21.09
CA THR A 5 -5.72 -24.67 -21.41
C THR A 5 -6.61 -24.66 -20.19
N LEU A 6 -6.19 -25.36 -19.12
CA LEU A 6 -6.96 -25.46 -17.88
C LEU A 6 -6.52 -24.42 -16.84
N VAL A 7 -5.31 -23.88 -16.96
CA VAL A 7 -4.77 -22.90 -16.03
C VAL A 7 -4.93 -21.53 -16.63
N ARG A 8 -5.59 -20.63 -15.89
CA ARG A 8 -5.73 -19.26 -16.32
C ARG A 8 -4.37 -18.57 -16.22
N SER A 9 -3.90 -18.10 -17.35
CA SER A 9 -2.62 -17.42 -17.44
C SER A 9 -2.77 -15.96 -17.02
N ILE A 10 -1.87 -15.51 -16.14
CA ILE A 10 -1.81 -14.11 -15.74
C ILE A 10 -0.82 -13.42 -16.67
N ASP A 11 -1.20 -12.25 -17.17
CA ASP A 11 -0.33 -11.44 -18.01
C ASP A 11 0.98 -11.13 -17.28
N ALA A 12 2.10 -11.28 -17.99
CA ALA A 12 3.43 -11.09 -17.40
C ALA A 12 3.62 -9.66 -16.88
N GLU A 13 3.07 -8.69 -17.59
CA GLU A 13 3.17 -7.29 -17.15
C GLU A 13 2.39 -7.07 -15.86
N LEU A 14 1.23 -7.69 -15.73
CA LEU A 14 0.44 -7.61 -14.51
C LEU A 14 1.17 -8.29 -13.34
N LEU A 15 1.81 -9.44 -13.60
CA LEU A 15 2.61 -10.10 -12.57
C LEU A 15 3.75 -9.22 -12.09
N HIS A 16 4.40 -8.51 -13.01
CA HIS A 16 5.48 -7.59 -12.69
C HIS A 16 5.00 -6.46 -11.77
N ARG A 17 3.88 -5.85 -12.14
CA ARG A 17 3.29 -4.76 -11.36
C ARG A 17 2.84 -5.25 -9.99
N ALA A 18 2.22 -6.41 -9.93
CA ALA A 18 1.80 -6.99 -8.66
C ALA A 18 3.00 -7.27 -7.75
N ALA A 19 4.07 -7.80 -8.31
CA ALA A 19 5.30 -8.08 -7.56
C ALA A 19 5.89 -6.80 -6.97
N ASP A 20 5.89 -5.72 -7.74
CA ASP A 20 6.39 -4.42 -7.26
C ASP A 20 5.56 -3.91 -6.08
N ILE A 21 4.24 -4.03 -6.17
CA ILE A 21 3.35 -3.61 -5.09
C ILE A 21 3.59 -4.46 -3.84
N ILE A 22 3.65 -5.77 -4.00
CA ILE A 22 3.88 -6.69 -2.89
C ILE A 22 5.22 -6.40 -2.22
N LYS A 23 6.25 -6.20 -3.04
CA LYS A 23 7.58 -5.86 -2.52
C LYS A 23 7.57 -4.55 -1.76
N MET A 24 6.88 -3.54 -2.28
CA MET A 24 6.77 -2.25 -1.62
C MET A 24 6.04 -2.36 -0.28
N LEU A 25 5.04 -3.22 -0.19
CA LEU A 25 4.28 -3.45 1.03
C LEU A 25 4.90 -4.50 1.95
N GLY A 26 6.07 -5.04 1.61
CA GLY A 26 6.73 -6.08 2.39
C GLY A 26 7.42 -5.61 3.66
N HIS A 27 6.83 -4.63 4.34
CA HIS A 27 7.29 -4.10 5.63
C HIS A 27 6.09 -3.94 6.53
N PRO A 28 6.17 -4.40 7.79
CA PRO A 28 5.03 -4.25 8.71
C PRO A 28 4.57 -2.81 8.86
N GLU A 29 5.51 -1.86 8.91
CA GLU A 29 5.16 -0.45 9.03
C GLU A 29 4.37 0.06 7.83
N ARG A 30 4.75 -0.39 6.62
CA ARG A 30 4.04 0.04 5.40
C ARG A 30 2.65 -0.58 5.33
N LEU A 31 2.51 -1.82 5.76
CA LEU A 31 1.19 -2.45 5.86
C LEU A 31 0.31 -1.70 6.87
N LYS A 32 0.89 -1.25 7.98
CA LYS A 32 0.16 -0.47 8.96
C LYS A 32 -0.26 0.88 8.39
N ILE A 33 0.60 1.52 7.60
CA ILE A 33 0.27 2.79 6.94
C ILE A 33 -0.96 2.62 6.05
N VAL A 34 -0.97 1.61 5.18
CA VAL A 34 -2.11 1.43 4.29
C VAL A 34 -3.37 1.02 5.05
N GLU A 35 -3.23 0.31 6.16
CA GLU A 35 -4.36 0.03 7.03
C GLU A 35 -4.97 1.32 7.58
N VAL A 36 -4.13 2.25 8.04
CA VAL A 36 -4.60 3.56 8.53
C VAL A 36 -5.30 4.34 7.42
N LEU A 37 -4.82 4.21 6.19
CA LEU A 37 -5.35 4.95 5.04
C LEU A 37 -6.54 4.27 4.37
N GLU A 38 -6.95 3.13 4.88
CA GLU A 38 -8.05 2.39 4.26
C GLU A 38 -9.35 3.19 4.39
N ASN A 39 -9.95 3.51 3.24
CA ASN A 39 -11.21 4.24 3.14
C ASN A 39 -11.18 5.67 3.69
N ARG A 40 -9.99 6.26 3.84
CA ARG A 40 -9.89 7.64 4.32
C ARG A 40 -8.54 8.26 3.95
N GLU A 41 -8.50 9.58 4.01
CA GLU A 41 -7.24 10.31 4.01
C GLU A 41 -6.74 10.45 5.44
N ALA A 42 -5.43 10.60 5.61
CA ALA A 42 -4.85 10.89 6.91
C ALA A 42 -3.63 11.80 6.74
N ALA A 43 -3.45 12.69 7.69
CA ALA A 43 -2.26 13.53 7.75
C ALA A 43 -1.08 12.72 8.26
N VAL A 44 0.15 13.18 7.95
CA VAL A 44 1.37 12.53 8.43
C VAL A 44 1.35 12.38 9.96
N SER A 45 0.88 13.40 10.67
CA SER A 45 0.81 13.36 12.14
C SER A 45 -0.09 12.22 12.64
N GLU A 46 -1.21 11.98 11.97
CA GLU A 46 -2.11 10.89 12.34
C GLU A 46 -1.45 9.53 12.10
N ILE A 47 -0.77 9.40 10.97
CA ILE A 47 -0.05 8.16 10.63
C ILE A 47 1.07 7.92 11.63
N GLN A 48 1.82 8.98 11.95
CA GLN A 48 2.91 8.91 12.92
C GLN A 48 2.42 8.44 14.28
N GLU A 49 1.31 8.98 14.72
CA GLU A 49 0.73 8.59 16.00
C GLU A 49 0.29 7.13 15.99
N ALA A 50 -0.34 6.70 14.89
CA ALA A 50 -0.82 5.31 14.77
C ALA A 50 0.32 4.30 14.75
N LEU A 51 1.47 4.67 14.17
CA LEU A 51 2.62 3.77 14.08
C LEU A 51 3.57 3.90 15.27
N ASP A 52 3.47 4.97 16.03
CA ASP A 52 4.39 5.28 17.13
C ASP A 52 5.85 5.28 16.65
N LEU A 53 6.09 5.96 15.53
CA LEU A 53 7.41 6.06 14.91
C LEU A 53 7.80 7.54 14.76
N PRO A 54 9.11 7.84 14.71
CA PRO A 54 9.55 9.21 14.42
C PRO A 54 9.06 9.66 13.04
N GLN A 55 8.75 10.93 12.94
CA GLN A 55 8.22 11.51 11.71
C GLN A 55 9.14 11.28 10.50
N PRO A 56 10.48 11.39 10.61
CA PRO A 56 11.33 11.13 9.44
C PRO A 56 11.19 9.70 8.89
N ILE A 57 10.98 8.72 9.76
CA ILE A 57 10.82 7.33 9.34
C ILE A 57 9.51 7.17 8.56
N VAL A 58 8.42 7.72 9.10
CA VAL A 58 7.11 7.68 8.44
C VAL A 58 7.18 8.38 7.09
N SER A 59 7.83 9.55 7.03
CA SER A 59 7.96 10.31 5.80
C SER A 59 8.75 9.55 4.74
N GLN A 60 9.79 8.80 5.14
CA GLN A 60 10.57 7.98 4.20
C GLN A 60 9.71 6.88 3.62
N HIS A 61 8.92 6.20 4.45
CA HIS A 61 8.02 5.16 3.97
C HIS A 61 7.00 5.74 2.98
N LEU A 62 6.39 6.87 3.34
CA LEU A 62 5.38 7.51 2.49
C LEU A 62 5.97 7.98 1.16
N ALA A 63 7.19 8.51 1.18
CA ALA A 63 7.86 8.95 -0.05
C ALA A 63 8.08 7.78 -1.01
N LYS A 64 8.53 6.64 -0.49
CA LYS A 64 8.74 5.44 -1.31
C LYS A 64 7.44 4.90 -1.86
N MET A 65 6.41 4.86 -1.03
CA MET A 65 5.11 4.36 -1.44
C MET A 65 4.46 5.28 -2.48
N ARG A 66 4.66 6.59 -2.33
CA ARG A 66 4.19 7.56 -3.33
C ARG A 66 4.92 7.38 -4.65
N GLY A 67 6.24 7.21 -4.60
CA GLY A 67 7.04 6.96 -5.80
C GLY A 67 6.62 5.69 -6.52
N ALA A 68 6.10 4.71 -5.81
CA ALA A 68 5.62 3.45 -6.39
C ALA A 68 4.15 3.52 -6.83
N GLY A 69 3.49 4.66 -6.68
CA GLY A 69 2.10 4.81 -7.11
C GLY A 69 1.07 4.16 -6.20
N ILE A 70 1.44 3.88 -4.97
CA ILE A 70 0.54 3.24 -4.00
C ILE A 70 -0.32 4.28 -3.29
N VAL A 71 0.29 5.40 -2.92
CA VAL A 71 -0.40 6.49 -2.25
C VAL A 71 -0.18 7.79 -3.01
N ALA A 72 -1.08 8.75 -2.81
CA ALA A 72 -0.95 10.11 -3.31
C ALA A 72 -1.04 11.07 -2.14
N ALA A 73 -0.45 12.24 -2.33
CA ALA A 73 -0.43 13.28 -1.31
C ALA A 73 -1.23 14.48 -1.79
N ARG A 74 -1.93 15.12 -0.86
CA ARG A 74 -2.68 16.34 -1.11
C ARG A 74 -2.29 17.35 -0.04
N ARG A 75 -1.87 18.54 -0.48
CA ARG A 75 -1.52 19.62 0.45
C ARG A 75 -2.74 20.49 0.71
N ASP A 76 -2.94 20.81 1.97
CA ASP A 76 -3.98 21.73 2.39
C ASP A 76 -3.38 22.63 3.48
N GLY A 77 -2.97 23.84 3.07
CA GLY A 77 -2.26 24.75 3.95
C GLY A 77 -0.91 24.18 4.38
N THR A 78 -0.71 24.01 5.68
CA THR A 78 0.52 23.45 6.25
C THR A 78 0.44 21.94 6.41
N HIS A 79 -0.72 21.33 6.11
CA HIS A 79 -0.93 19.90 6.26
C HIS A 79 -0.79 19.17 4.94
N VAL A 80 -0.27 17.96 5.00
CA VAL A 80 -0.22 17.05 3.86
C VAL A 80 -1.00 15.81 4.22
N TYR A 81 -1.97 15.48 3.39
CA TYR A 81 -2.83 14.31 3.57
C TYR A 81 -2.49 13.26 2.53
N TYR A 82 -2.48 12.02 2.96
CA TYR A 82 -2.20 10.88 2.09
C TYR A 82 -3.43 10.01 1.94
N ARG A 83 -3.55 9.37 0.78
CA ARG A 83 -4.62 8.41 0.52
C ARG A 83 -4.10 7.30 -0.38
N ILE A 84 -4.73 6.14 -0.32
CA ILE A 84 -4.41 5.03 -1.21
C ILE A 84 -4.99 5.33 -2.58
N VAL A 85 -4.18 5.13 -3.63
CA VAL A 85 -4.63 5.30 -5.02
C VAL A 85 -4.49 4.03 -5.85
N GLU A 86 -3.82 2.99 -5.32
CA GLU A 86 -3.67 1.72 -6.01
C GLU A 86 -4.73 0.74 -5.51
N PRO A 87 -5.72 0.37 -6.36
CA PRO A 87 -6.83 -0.49 -5.92
C PRO A 87 -6.42 -1.85 -5.38
N LYS A 88 -5.29 -2.39 -5.84
CA LYS A 88 -4.81 -3.71 -5.41
C LYS A 88 -4.47 -3.76 -3.94
N VAL A 89 -4.12 -2.62 -3.34
CA VAL A 89 -3.76 -2.55 -1.93
C VAL A 89 -4.95 -2.96 -1.06
N GLU A 90 -6.14 -2.52 -1.40
CA GLU A 90 -7.34 -2.87 -0.65
C GLU A 90 -7.64 -4.36 -0.72
N HIS A 91 -7.39 -4.98 -1.88
CA HIS A 91 -7.53 -6.43 -2.03
C HIS A 91 -6.53 -7.18 -1.15
N ILE A 92 -5.30 -6.68 -1.08
CA ILE A 92 -4.26 -7.28 -0.23
C ILE A 92 -4.67 -7.20 1.24
N LEU A 93 -5.15 -6.03 1.69
CA LEU A 93 -5.61 -5.86 3.06
C LEU A 93 -6.78 -6.78 3.37
N GLY A 94 -7.72 -6.90 2.45
CA GLY A 94 -8.85 -7.81 2.60
C GLY A 94 -8.39 -9.27 2.74
N CYS A 95 -7.41 -9.65 1.94
CA CYS A 95 -6.83 -10.99 2.02
C CYS A 95 -6.21 -11.26 3.40
N ILE A 96 -5.47 -10.29 3.92
CA ILE A 96 -4.85 -10.42 5.24
C ILE A 96 -5.91 -10.59 6.33
N ARG A 97 -6.99 -9.82 6.26
CA ARG A 97 -8.07 -9.90 7.26
C ARG A 97 -8.80 -11.22 7.27
N THR A 98 -8.93 -11.85 6.11
CA THR A 98 -9.64 -13.13 6.00
C THR A 98 -8.72 -14.32 6.18
N CYS A 99 -7.41 -14.08 6.23
CA CYS A 99 -6.42 -15.14 6.40
C CYS A 99 -6.32 -15.53 7.86
N ASP A 100 -6.44 -16.82 8.12
CA ASP A 100 -6.34 -17.35 9.49
C ASP A 100 -4.89 -17.78 9.73
N MET A 101 -4.06 -16.82 10.14
CA MET A 101 -2.65 -17.08 10.39
C MET A 101 -2.38 -17.31 11.87
#